data_de82d060746dd86e4567e493318b2f3e
#
_entry.id   de82d060746dd86e4567e493318b2f3e
#
_cell.length_a   1.000
_cell.length_b   1.000
_cell.length_c   1.000
_cell.angle_alpha   90.00
_cell.angle_beta   90.00
_cell.angle_gamma   90.00
#
_symmetry.space_group_name_H-M   'P 1'
#
loop_
_entity.id
_entity.type
_entity.pdbx_description
1 polymer ?
#
loop_
_entity_poly.entity_id
_entity_poly.type
_entity_poly.pdbx_seq_one_letter_code
_entity_poly.pdbx_strand_id
1 'polypeptide(L)'
;MDIEDRQVLQEPAQIGRTRIFSLFEIISAQKLLVVILIFATLLRVGSALYQGNAVIDLPGIYDQISYDELARRVISGFGFSFATGHWPATRAGEPTAHWSYLYTLYLAVVYVLFGSKPIVARIIQAVIAGVLHPWLSWRIGKRVFGPVTGLVSASLSALYIYFFYYAGGLITETYYIIGILWSIDVAFRLVSQAKKSGRTGISGSYRWRLWIELGIAIGVTVLLRQVILLFLPFLFLWLWWNMSKDTSIPNQSYSLLKRFRWSALRGFFVTVFVILLLIAPVTIHNLRAFHTFVLVNTNSGFAFFWGNHPIYGTHFVGLLPTGAQDYYNLIPKELLPLNEAELDRALLNKGLQFVFDDPMRFVLLSLSRTEEFFKFWPSPQSSLISNISRVGSFGVLLPFMLYGLWISVKLIWKPKNSEHRSEIILLYLFICIYTTIHLISWALIRYRLPVDAVLLIFAAYGLIDLGKRIQFLRKYLPSY
;
A
#
# COMPACT_ATOMS: atom_id res chain seq x y z
N MET A 1 57.32 -0.21 48.68
CA MET A 1 56.30 -0.86 49.50
C MET A 1 55.10 0.05 49.33
N ASP A 2 54.44 -0.21 48.33
CA ASP A 2 53.21 -0.90 47.90
C ASP A 2 52.04 0.08 47.81
N ILE A 3 51.87 0.60 46.62
CA ILE A 3 50.62 1.23 46.14
C ILE A 3 50.21 0.46 44.85
N GLU A 4 49.84 -0.77 45.04
CA GLU A 4 49.21 -1.59 43.97
C GLU A 4 48.26 -2.58 44.63
N ASP A 5 47.02 -2.17 44.95
CA ASP A 5 45.91 -3.11 45.21
C ASP A 5 44.59 -2.36 45.53
N ARG A 6 44.08 -1.54 44.59
CA ARG A 6 42.66 -1.06 44.65
C ARG A 6 42.03 -0.76 43.29
N GLN A 7 42.13 -1.65 42.33
CA GLN A 7 41.38 -1.49 41.08
C GLN A 7 40.90 -2.81 40.47
N VAL A 8 40.31 -3.69 41.22
CA VAL A 8 39.56 -4.84 40.66
C VAL A 8 38.40 -5.15 41.57
N LEU A 9 37.29 -4.48 41.53
CA LEU A 9 35.98 -4.95 42.04
C LEU A 9 34.80 -3.95 41.77
N GLN A 10 34.64 -3.38 40.58
CA GLN A 10 33.46 -2.57 40.28
C GLN A 10 32.83 -2.74 38.88
N GLU A 11 32.95 -3.89 38.23
CA GLU A 11 32.33 -4.05 36.88
C GLU A 11 31.23 -5.11 36.70
N PRO A 12 30.78 -5.96 37.62
CA PRO A 12 29.65 -6.85 37.31
C PRO A 12 28.27 -6.24 37.51
N ALA A 13 28.12 -5.18 38.30
CA ALA A 13 26.78 -4.65 38.66
C ALA A 13 26.15 -3.71 37.60
N GLN A 14 26.95 -3.04 36.77
CA GLN A 14 26.41 -2.14 35.74
C GLN A 14 25.92 -2.87 34.45
N ILE A 15 26.55 -3.97 34.08
CA ILE A 15 26.19 -4.78 32.91
C ILE A 15 24.86 -5.52 33.15
N GLY A 16 24.58 -5.96 34.35
CA GLY A 16 23.33 -6.60 34.73
C GLY A 16 22.15 -5.63 34.75
N ARG A 17 22.31 -4.42 35.28
CA ARG A 17 21.25 -3.40 35.33
C ARG A 17 20.85 -2.90 33.94
N THR A 18 21.78 -2.65 33.04
CA THR A 18 21.49 -2.22 31.66
C THR A 18 20.75 -3.29 30.85
N ARG A 19 21.06 -4.58 31.05
CA ARG A 19 20.34 -5.69 30.39
C ARG A 19 18.91 -5.87 30.93
N ILE A 20 18.70 -5.76 32.23
CA ILE A 20 17.37 -5.90 32.84
C ILE A 20 16.46 -4.72 32.46
N PHE A 21 16.95 -3.48 32.48
CA PHE A 21 16.20 -2.33 32.02
C PHE A 21 15.81 -2.44 30.53
N SER A 22 16.69 -2.88 29.66
CA SER A 22 16.40 -3.07 28.24
C SER A 22 15.33 -4.17 27.99
N LEU A 23 15.34 -5.24 28.79
CA LEU A 23 14.32 -6.30 28.72
C LEU A 23 12.95 -5.80 29.19
N PHE A 24 12.89 -5.02 30.28
CA PHE A 24 11.64 -4.42 30.76
C PHE A 24 11.05 -3.42 29.74
N GLU A 25 11.86 -2.60 29.08
CA GLU A 25 11.43 -1.70 28.02
C GLU A 25 10.92 -2.46 26.80
N ILE A 26 11.56 -3.56 26.40
CA ILE A 26 11.13 -4.41 25.28
C ILE A 26 9.81 -5.10 25.60
N ILE A 27 9.66 -5.65 26.81
CA ILE A 27 8.43 -6.32 27.26
C ILE A 27 7.28 -5.29 27.36
N SER A 28 7.55 -4.08 27.81
CA SER A 28 6.57 -2.99 27.86
C SER A 28 6.14 -2.55 26.46
N ALA A 29 7.08 -2.40 25.52
CA ALA A 29 6.79 -2.03 24.13
C ALA A 29 5.97 -3.10 23.38
N GLN A 30 6.24 -4.39 23.63
CA GLN A 30 5.46 -5.49 23.06
C GLN A 30 4.03 -5.53 23.60
N LYS A 31 3.85 -5.35 24.92
CA LYS A 31 2.53 -5.27 25.54
C LYS A 31 1.73 -4.10 24.96
N LEU A 32 2.35 -2.92 24.82
CA LEU A 32 1.71 -1.76 24.22
C LEU A 32 1.30 -2.00 22.77
N LEU A 33 2.16 -2.66 21.97
CA LEU A 33 1.80 -3.05 20.60
C LEU A 33 0.56 -3.96 20.60
N VAL A 34 0.51 -4.97 21.46
CA VAL A 34 -0.67 -5.87 21.55
C VAL A 34 -1.93 -5.08 21.88
N VAL A 35 -1.88 -4.14 22.82
CA VAL A 35 -3.01 -3.26 23.14
C VAL A 35 -3.45 -2.44 21.91
N ILE A 36 -2.49 -1.88 21.17
CA ILE A 36 -2.78 -1.13 19.94
C ILE A 36 -3.46 -2.03 18.89
N LEU A 37 -2.98 -3.26 18.70
CA LEU A 37 -3.57 -4.22 17.75
C LEU A 37 -4.98 -4.62 18.14
N ILE A 38 -5.23 -4.90 19.43
CA ILE A 38 -6.58 -5.19 19.94
C ILE A 38 -7.50 -4.00 19.69
N PHE A 39 -7.09 -2.80 20.06
CA PHE A 39 -7.87 -1.58 19.86
C PHE A 39 -8.17 -1.31 18.37
N ALA A 40 -7.15 -1.45 17.51
CA ALA A 40 -7.30 -1.32 16.06
C ALA A 40 -8.31 -2.33 15.49
N THR A 41 -8.28 -3.56 16.00
CA THR A 41 -9.22 -4.62 15.60
C THR A 41 -10.64 -4.28 16.05
N LEU A 42 -10.82 -3.84 17.30
CA LEU A 42 -12.13 -3.46 17.83
C LEU A 42 -12.76 -2.30 17.02
N LEU A 43 -12.00 -1.27 16.66
CA LEU A 43 -12.48 -0.18 15.81
C LEU A 43 -12.96 -0.67 14.44
N ARG A 44 -12.20 -1.57 13.81
CA ARG A 44 -12.53 -2.12 12.48
C ARG A 44 -13.72 -3.07 12.53
N VAL A 45 -13.78 -3.91 13.56
CA VAL A 45 -14.95 -4.78 13.81
C VAL A 45 -16.18 -3.94 14.11
N GLY A 46 -16.06 -2.85 14.88
CA GLY A 46 -17.13 -1.89 15.10
C GLY A 46 -17.66 -1.30 13.80
N SER A 47 -16.77 -0.90 12.87
CA SER A 47 -17.15 -0.43 11.53
C SER A 47 -17.84 -1.53 10.71
N ALA A 48 -17.37 -2.78 10.78
CA ALA A 48 -17.98 -3.92 10.10
C ALA A 48 -19.40 -4.23 10.64
N LEU A 49 -19.56 -4.17 11.95
CA LEU A 49 -20.87 -4.37 12.61
C LEU A 49 -21.85 -3.25 12.27
N TYR A 50 -21.36 -2.00 12.21
CA TYR A 50 -22.17 -0.84 11.82
C TYR A 50 -22.73 -0.99 10.38
N GLN A 51 -21.92 -1.48 9.44
CA GLN A 51 -22.37 -1.73 8.07
C GLN A 51 -23.23 -2.99 7.94
N GLY A 52 -23.09 -3.95 8.83
CA GLY A 52 -23.92 -5.16 8.94
C GLY A 52 -23.96 -5.99 7.65
N ASN A 53 -25.14 -6.44 7.26
CA ASN A 53 -25.39 -7.17 6.01
C ASN A 53 -25.83 -6.26 4.84
N ALA A 54 -26.04 -4.97 5.08
CA ALA A 54 -26.46 -4.06 4.02
C ALA A 54 -25.32 -3.82 3.02
N VAL A 55 -25.62 -3.98 1.73
CA VAL A 55 -24.70 -3.67 0.63
C VAL A 55 -25.33 -2.54 -0.17
N ILE A 56 -24.97 -1.31 0.19
CA ILE A 56 -25.55 -0.08 -0.36
C ILE A 56 -24.42 0.87 -0.75
N ASP A 57 -24.72 1.87 -1.57
CA ASP A 57 -23.76 2.93 -1.86
C ASP A 57 -23.45 3.73 -0.60
N LEU A 58 -22.17 3.79 -0.28
CA LEU A 58 -21.64 4.58 0.82
C LEU A 58 -20.56 5.54 0.31
N PRO A 59 -20.33 6.67 0.96
CA PRO A 59 -19.31 7.63 0.54
C PRO A 59 -17.93 6.96 0.33
N GLY A 60 -17.49 6.92 -0.94
CA GLY A 60 -16.23 6.29 -1.34
C GLY A 60 -16.23 4.76 -1.38
N ILE A 61 -17.37 4.09 -1.14
CA ILE A 61 -17.51 2.62 -1.14
C ILE A 61 -18.63 2.21 -2.11
N TYR A 62 -18.54 2.61 -3.37
CA TYR A 62 -19.50 2.22 -4.40
C TYR A 62 -19.27 0.80 -4.93
N ASP A 63 -18.02 0.35 -4.98
CA ASP A 63 -17.61 -0.92 -5.57
C ASP A 63 -18.16 -2.14 -4.82
N GLN A 64 -18.64 -1.99 -3.58
CA GLN A 64 -19.09 -3.12 -2.76
C GLN A 64 -20.30 -3.86 -3.34
N ILE A 65 -21.19 -3.17 -4.06
CA ILE A 65 -22.34 -3.79 -4.74
C ILE A 65 -21.82 -4.74 -5.82
N SER A 66 -20.88 -4.28 -6.63
CA SER A 66 -20.28 -5.08 -7.70
C SER A 66 -19.55 -6.31 -7.18
N TYR A 67 -18.78 -6.18 -6.10
CA TYR A 67 -18.07 -7.32 -5.51
C TYR A 67 -19.02 -8.35 -4.89
N ASP A 68 -20.06 -7.90 -4.19
CA ASP A 68 -21.09 -8.79 -3.61
C ASP A 68 -21.83 -9.54 -4.70
N GLU A 69 -22.29 -8.85 -5.76
CA GLU A 69 -23.00 -9.45 -6.88
C GLU A 69 -22.12 -10.46 -7.62
N LEU A 70 -20.87 -10.09 -7.95
CA LEU A 70 -19.93 -11.02 -8.60
C LEU A 70 -19.66 -12.26 -7.75
N ALA A 71 -19.49 -12.11 -6.44
CA ALA A 71 -19.26 -13.26 -5.56
C ALA A 71 -20.46 -14.21 -5.56
N ARG A 72 -21.69 -13.66 -5.52
CA ARG A 72 -22.93 -14.46 -5.62
C ARG A 72 -23.06 -15.16 -6.99
N ARG A 73 -22.68 -14.49 -8.06
CA ARG A 73 -22.67 -15.06 -9.42
C ARG A 73 -21.68 -16.20 -9.54
N VAL A 74 -20.46 -16.03 -8.99
CA VAL A 74 -19.41 -17.06 -8.99
C VAL A 74 -19.87 -18.32 -8.25
N ILE A 75 -20.46 -18.20 -7.06
CA ILE A 75 -20.93 -19.37 -6.29
C ILE A 75 -22.16 -20.03 -6.90
N SER A 76 -22.93 -19.28 -7.71
CA SER A 76 -24.09 -19.83 -8.45
C SER A 76 -23.69 -20.46 -9.79
N GLY A 77 -22.38 -20.54 -10.12
CA GLY A 77 -21.89 -21.18 -11.34
C GLY A 77 -21.88 -20.32 -12.61
N PHE A 78 -22.26 -19.04 -12.52
CA PHE A 78 -22.28 -18.13 -13.68
C PHE A 78 -20.92 -17.45 -13.95
N GLY A 79 -19.88 -17.74 -13.14
CA GLY A 79 -18.56 -17.17 -13.29
C GLY A 79 -18.49 -15.66 -13.00
N PHE A 80 -17.41 -15.02 -13.49
CA PHE A 80 -17.19 -13.58 -13.32
C PHE A 80 -18.01 -12.79 -14.36
N SER A 81 -19.31 -12.63 -14.12
CA SER A 81 -20.25 -11.93 -15.00
C SER A 81 -21.36 -11.28 -14.17
N PHE A 82 -22.08 -10.31 -14.73
CA PHE A 82 -23.26 -9.71 -14.11
C PHE A 82 -24.55 -10.20 -14.78
N ALA A 83 -25.66 -10.25 -14.03
CA ALA A 83 -26.95 -10.68 -14.55
C ALA A 83 -27.58 -9.65 -15.51
N THR A 84 -27.29 -8.38 -15.26
CA THR A 84 -27.75 -7.22 -16.04
C THR A 84 -26.56 -6.41 -16.53
N GLY A 85 -26.80 -5.46 -17.44
CA GLY A 85 -25.74 -4.50 -17.81
C GLY A 85 -25.19 -3.79 -16.59
N HIS A 86 -23.87 -3.73 -16.47
CA HIS A 86 -23.19 -3.22 -15.27
C HIS A 86 -22.09 -2.21 -15.65
N TRP A 87 -21.85 -1.28 -14.73
CA TRP A 87 -20.74 -0.33 -14.86
C TRP A 87 -19.38 -1.07 -14.91
N PRO A 88 -18.39 -0.66 -15.73
CA PRO A 88 -18.38 0.54 -16.58
C PRO A 88 -19.13 0.43 -17.92
N ALA A 89 -19.16 -0.74 -18.54
CA ALA A 89 -19.83 -1.03 -19.80
C ALA A 89 -19.97 -2.55 -20.04
N THR A 90 -20.01 -3.36 -18.96
CA THR A 90 -20.15 -4.81 -19.03
C THR A 90 -21.59 -5.16 -19.42
N ARG A 91 -21.77 -6.00 -20.43
CA ARG A 91 -23.11 -6.45 -20.87
C ARG A 91 -23.62 -7.58 -19.99
N ALA A 92 -24.93 -7.74 -19.95
CA ALA A 92 -25.59 -8.80 -19.21
C ALA A 92 -25.09 -10.18 -19.65
N GLY A 93 -24.64 -11.00 -18.68
CA GLY A 93 -24.15 -12.35 -18.90
C GLY A 93 -22.74 -12.45 -19.50
N GLU A 94 -22.14 -11.37 -19.98
CA GLU A 94 -20.79 -11.39 -20.52
C GLU A 94 -19.73 -11.42 -19.38
N PRO A 95 -18.55 -12.03 -19.65
CA PRO A 95 -17.47 -12.05 -18.68
C PRO A 95 -16.93 -10.64 -18.42
N THR A 96 -16.48 -10.38 -17.19
CA THR A 96 -15.81 -9.14 -16.81
C THR A 96 -14.45 -9.43 -16.16
N ALA A 97 -13.47 -8.62 -16.49
CA ALA A 97 -12.16 -8.55 -15.85
C ALA A 97 -11.92 -7.17 -15.20
N HIS A 98 -12.95 -6.32 -15.14
CA HIS A 98 -12.82 -4.98 -14.56
C HIS A 98 -12.53 -5.00 -13.05
N TRP A 99 -13.10 -6.00 -12.37
CA TRP A 99 -13.08 -6.13 -10.91
C TRP A 99 -11.96 -7.08 -10.43
N SER A 100 -11.51 -6.90 -9.18
CA SER A 100 -10.49 -7.77 -8.59
C SER A 100 -10.97 -9.22 -8.46
N TYR A 101 -10.31 -10.12 -9.17
CA TYR A 101 -10.56 -11.56 -9.05
C TYR A 101 -10.32 -12.08 -7.64
N LEU A 102 -9.18 -11.71 -7.02
CA LEU A 102 -8.82 -12.21 -5.69
C LEU A 102 -9.81 -11.77 -4.63
N TYR A 103 -10.28 -10.52 -4.69
CA TYR A 103 -11.26 -10.03 -3.73
C TYR A 103 -12.63 -10.68 -3.92
N THR A 104 -13.08 -10.84 -5.15
CA THR A 104 -14.32 -11.56 -5.48
C THR A 104 -14.24 -13.02 -4.99
N LEU A 105 -13.11 -13.70 -5.21
CA LEU A 105 -12.91 -15.08 -4.73
C LEU A 105 -12.87 -15.15 -3.20
N TYR A 106 -12.28 -14.16 -2.51
CA TYR A 106 -12.36 -14.06 -1.06
C TYR A 106 -13.82 -14.02 -0.58
N LEU A 107 -14.65 -13.18 -1.17
CA LEU A 107 -16.08 -13.12 -0.82
C LEU A 107 -16.79 -14.43 -1.16
N ALA A 108 -16.54 -14.99 -2.34
CA ALA A 108 -17.13 -16.26 -2.78
C ALA A 108 -16.81 -17.40 -1.79
N VAL A 109 -15.57 -17.55 -1.35
CA VAL A 109 -15.16 -18.55 -0.33
C VAL A 109 -15.91 -18.33 0.98
N VAL A 110 -15.97 -17.09 1.47
CA VAL A 110 -16.71 -16.78 2.70
C VAL A 110 -18.20 -17.10 2.54
N TYR A 111 -18.78 -16.79 1.39
CA TYR A 111 -20.21 -17.03 1.12
C TYR A 111 -20.53 -18.53 0.99
N VAL A 112 -19.64 -19.34 0.45
CA VAL A 112 -19.78 -20.80 0.43
C VAL A 112 -19.74 -21.38 1.83
N LEU A 113 -18.82 -20.90 2.70
CA LEU A 113 -18.60 -21.46 4.02
C LEU A 113 -19.66 -21.01 5.06
N PHE A 114 -20.14 -19.78 4.97
CA PHE A 114 -20.98 -19.15 6.01
C PHE A 114 -22.35 -18.66 5.48
N GLY A 115 -22.67 -18.95 4.21
CA GLY A 115 -23.82 -18.37 3.52
C GLY A 115 -23.50 -16.95 3.02
N SER A 116 -24.32 -16.46 2.10
CA SER A 116 -24.17 -15.12 1.49
C SER A 116 -24.47 -13.99 2.49
N LYS A 117 -23.65 -13.90 3.54
CA LYS A 117 -23.74 -12.92 4.63
C LYS A 117 -22.57 -11.94 4.57
N PRO A 118 -22.73 -10.74 4.01
CA PRO A 118 -21.69 -9.71 3.90
C PRO A 118 -21.00 -9.38 5.23
N ILE A 119 -21.73 -9.38 6.34
CA ILE A 119 -21.19 -9.11 7.67
C ILE A 119 -20.04 -10.06 8.06
N VAL A 120 -20.13 -11.34 7.69
CA VAL A 120 -19.08 -12.32 8.02
C VAL A 120 -17.79 -11.97 7.28
N ALA A 121 -17.88 -11.65 5.98
CA ALA A 121 -16.72 -11.21 5.21
C ALA A 121 -16.13 -9.92 5.77
N ARG A 122 -16.96 -8.94 6.15
CA ARG A 122 -16.52 -7.70 6.79
C ARG A 122 -15.79 -7.94 8.11
N ILE A 123 -16.30 -8.83 8.98
CA ILE A 123 -15.65 -9.14 10.25
C ILE A 123 -14.30 -9.83 10.03
N ILE A 124 -14.22 -10.81 9.13
CA ILE A 124 -12.95 -11.48 8.80
C ILE A 124 -11.94 -10.45 8.28
N GLN A 125 -12.34 -9.60 7.33
CA GLN A 125 -11.51 -8.52 6.81
C GLN A 125 -11.07 -7.56 7.92
N ALA A 126 -11.98 -7.14 8.78
CA ALA A 126 -11.72 -6.22 9.89
C ALA A 126 -10.71 -6.78 10.89
N VAL A 127 -10.81 -8.06 11.24
CA VAL A 127 -9.85 -8.74 12.14
C VAL A 127 -8.47 -8.83 11.50
N ILE A 128 -8.39 -9.31 10.26
CA ILE A 128 -7.12 -9.42 9.53
C ILE A 128 -6.46 -8.04 9.41
N ALA A 129 -7.22 -7.02 9.01
CA ALA A 129 -6.72 -5.67 8.84
C ALA A 129 -6.37 -4.98 10.18
N GLY A 130 -7.13 -5.27 11.23
CA GLY A 130 -6.88 -4.74 12.57
C GLY A 130 -5.54 -5.20 13.15
N VAL A 131 -5.11 -6.41 12.78
CA VAL A 131 -3.82 -6.96 13.20
C VAL A 131 -2.71 -6.57 12.20
N LEU A 132 -2.86 -6.92 10.93
CA LEU A 132 -1.75 -6.85 9.97
C LEU A 132 -1.35 -5.43 9.59
N HIS A 133 -2.32 -4.52 9.39
CA HIS A 133 -2.00 -3.15 8.95
C HIS A 133 -1.19 -2.38 10.02
N PRO A 134 -1.63 -2.23 11.28
CA PRO A 134 -0.85 -1.53 12.30
C PRO A 134 0.46 -2.26 12.64
N TRP A 135 0.48 -3.59 12.58
CA TRP A 135 1.69 -4.37 12.81
C TRP A 135 2.76 -4.12 11.75
N LEU A 136 2.39 -4.06 10.46
CA LEU A 136 3.32 -3.71 9.38
C LEU A 136 3.79 -2.26 9.49
N SER A 137 2.89 -1.32 9.82
CA SER A 137 3.24 0.07 10.08
C SER A 137 4.25 0.20 11.24
N TRP A 138 4.05 -0.58 12.33
CA TRP A 138 5.01 -0.67 13.42
C TRP A 138 6.36 -1.20 12.95
N ARG A 139 6.39 -2.29 12.19
CA ARG A 139 7.63 -2.91 11.71
C ARG A 139 8.44 -1.96 10.86
N ILE A 140 7.80 -1.30 9.91
CA ILE A 140 8.43 -0.33 9.01
C ILE A 140 8.90 0.88 9.81
N GLY A 141 8.05 1.50 10.61
CA GLY A 141 8.39 2.66 11.42
C GLY A 141 9.53 2.37 12.42
N LYS A 142 9.48 1.21 13.09
CA LYS A 142 10.55 0.76 13.99
C LYS A 142 11.88 0.59 13.26
N ARG A 143 11.86 0.04 12.06
CA ARG A 143 13.07 -0.19 11.26
C ARG A 143 13.68 1.11 10.77
N VAL A 144 12.86 2.04 10.30
CA VAL A 144 13.34 3.27 9.65
C VAL A 144 13.71 4.36 10.66
N PHE A 145 12.89 4.53 11.70
CA PHE A 145 13.00 5.65 12.64
C PHE A 145 13.07 5.25 14.13
N GLY A 146 13.13 3.94 14.43
CA GLY A 146 13.30 3.44 15.78
C GLY A 146 12.00 2.98 16.47
N PRO A 147 12.14 2.31 17.65
CA PRO A 147 11.05 1.56 18.26
C PRO A 147 9.84 2.40 18.68
N VAL A 148 10.05 3.60 19.20
CA VAL A 148 8.98 4.51 19.62
C VAL A 148 8.20 5.00 18.41
N THR A 149 8.90 5.40 17.33
CA THR A 149 8.25 5.80 16.07
C THR A 149 7.43 4.65 15.50
N GLY A 150 7.89 3.41 15.62
CA GLY A 150 7.10 2.24 15.22
C GLY A 150 5.78 2.14 15.98
N LEU A 151 5.79 2.29 17.31
CA LEU A 151 4.56 2.26 18.12
C LEU A 151 3.59 3.40 17.78
N VAL A 152 4.12 4.62 17.59
CA VAL A 152 3.30 5.76 17.17
C VAL A 152 2.73 5.53 15.75
N SER A 153 3.51 4.97 14.82
CA SER A 153 3.01 4.61 13.49
C SER A 153 1.86 3.62 13.54
N ALA A 154 1.95 2.58 14.40
CA ALA A 154 0.87 1.64 14.62
C ALA A 154 -0.36 2.32 15.21
N SER A 155 -0.20 3.20 16.20
CA SER A 155 -1.29 3.95 16.83
C SER A 155 -1.99 4.86 15.82
N LEU A 156 -1.24 5.60 15.02
CA LEU A 156 -1.81 6.45 13.96
C LEU A 156 -2.57 5.62 12.93
N SER A 157 -2.01 4.49 12.50
CA SER A 157 -2.67 3.54 11.59
C SER A 157 -3.95 2.93 12.18
N ALA A 158 -4.00 2.72 13.52
CA ALA A 158 -5.19 2.24 14.21
C ALA A 158 -6.31 3.29 14.24
N LEU A 159 -5.94 4.55 14.49
CA LEU A 159 -6.86 5.69 14.70
C LEU A 159 -7.28 6.39 13.41
N TYR A 160 -6.59 6.16 12.29
CA TYR A 160 -6.87 6.83 11.02
C TYR A 160 -8.25 6.45 10.49
N ILE A 161 -9.19 7.39 10.47
CA ILE A 161 -10.63 7.14 10.23
C ILE A 161 -10.86 6.39 8.93
N TYR A 162 -10.20 6.77 7.85
CA TYR A 162 -10.33 6.06 6.56
C TYR A 162 -10.00 4.58 6.68
N PHE A 163 -8.97 4.20 7.44
CA PHE A 163 -8.55 2.79 7.51
C PHE A 163 -9.52 1.90 8.26
N PHE A 164 -10.17 2.38 9.32
CA PHE A 164 -11.18 1.57 9.97
C PHE A 164 -12.55 1.67 9.28
N TYR A 165 -12.90 2.80 8.67
CA TYR A 165 -14.11 2.93 7.88
C TYR A 165 -14.11 2.00 6.67
N TYR A 166 -13.02 2.03 5.86
CA TYR A 166 -12.89 1.17 4.68
C TYR A 166 -12.72 -0.31 5.03
N ALA A 167 -12.21 -0.65 6.23
CA ALA A 167 -12.14 -2.03 6.67
C ALA A 167 -13.52 -2.68 6.89
N GLY A 168 -14.57 -1.87 7.11
CA GLY A 168 -15.95 -2.32 7.14
C GLY A 168 -16.59 -2.48 5.77
N GLY A 169 -16.06 -1.85 4.71
CA GLY A 169 -16.59 -1.95 3.35
C GLY A 169 -16.11 -3.19 2.58
N LEU A 170 -16.92 -3.72 1.66
CA LEU A 170 -16.51 -4.81 0.78
C LEU A 170 -15.71 -4.26 -0.41
N ILE A 171 -14.46 -3.87 -0.16
CA ILE A 171 -13.58 -3.25 -1.15
C ILE A 171 -12.13 -3.72 -1.00
N THR A 172 -11.36 -3.56 -2.06
CA THR A 172 -9.98 -4.06 -2.16
C THR A 172 -8.97 -3.29 -1.34
N GLU A 173 -9.21 -2.01 -1.04
CA GLU A 173 -8.25 -1.06 -0.46
C GLU A 173 -7.60 -1.59 0.81
N THR A 174 -8.38 -2.22 1.67
CA THR A 174 -7.92 -2.73 2.96
C THR A 174 -6.81 -3.77 2.81
N TYR A 175 -7.03 -4.79 1.99
CA TYR A 175 -6.04 -5.82 1.72
C TYR A 175 -4.90 -5.33 0.83
N TYR A 176 -5.21 -4.42 -0.09
CA TYR A 176 -4.22 -3.83 -1.00
C TYR A 176 -3.15 -3.04 -0.25
N ILE A 177 -3.54 -2.22 0.74
CA ILE A 177 -2.60 -1.49 1.60
C ILE A 177 -1.72 -2.46 2.39
N ILE A 178 -2.29 -3.52 2.94
CA ILE A 178 -1.54 -4.56 3.66
C ILE A 178 -0.51 -5.20 2.73
N GLY A 179 -0.90 -5.55 1.50
CA GLY A 179 0.00 -6.14 0.50
C GLY A 179 1.17 -5.22 0.13
N ILE A 180 0.93 -3.92 -0.01
CA ILE A 180 1.96 -2.90 -0.26
C ILE A 180 2.94 -2.83 0.92
N LEU A 181 2.44 -2.66 2.15
CA LEU A 181 3.27 -2.57 3.33
C LEU A 181 4.07 -3.87 3.55
N TRP A 182 3.47 -5.03 3.29
CA TRP A 182 4.15 -6.32 3.33
C TRP A 182 5.29 -6.38 2.31
N SER A 183 5.05 -5.97 1.07
CA SER A 183 6.07 -5.91 0.02
C SER A 183 7.25 -5.01 0.41
N ILE A 184 6.98 -3.84 0.98
CA ILE A 184 8.00 -2.91 1.48
C ILE A 184 8.79 -3.54 2.65
N ASP A 185 8.12 -4.18 3.62
CA ASP A 185 8.78 -4.83 4.75
C ASP A 185 9.70 -5.97 4.29
N VAL A 186 9.25 -6.80 3.33
CA VAL A 186 10.08 -7.88 2.76
C VAL A 186 11.29 -7.31 2.02
N ALA A 187 11.11 -6.26 1.23
CA ALA A 187 12.20 -5.58 0.53
C ALA A 187 13.26 -5.06 1.51
N PHE A 188 12.85 -4.47 2.63
CA PHE A 188 13.76 -4.04 3.69
C PHE A 188 14.50 -5.21 4.33
N ARG A 189 13.83 -6.33 4.57
CA ARG A 189 14.46 -7.56 5.12
C ARG A 189 15.48 -8.14 4.16
N LEU A 190 15.20 -8.13 2.85
CA LEU A 190 16.14 -8.58 1.82
C LEU A 190 17.44 -7.78 1.86
N VAL A 191 17.34 -6.45 1.85
CA VAL A 191 18.53 -5.57 1.91
C VAL A 191 19.30 -5.74 3.21
N SER A 192 18.60 -5.80 4.35
CA SER A 192 19.23 -5.99 5.67
C SER A 192 20.01 -7.32 5.74
N GLN A 193 19.44 -8.40 5.20
CA GLN A 193 20.12 -9.69 5.15
C GLN A 193 21.30 -9.71 4.17
N ALA A 194 21.16 -9.04 3.03
CA ALA A 194 22.26 -8.90 2.09
C ALA A 194 23.48 -8.24 2.77
N LYS A 195 23.24 -7.14 3.49
CA LYS A 195 24.29 -6.44 4.27
C LYS A 195 24.93 -7.33 5.35
N LYS A 196 24.14 -8.13 6.08
CA LYS A 196 24.66 -9.05 7.10
C LYS A 196 25.48 -10.18 6.49
N SER A 197 25.03 -10.79 5.41
CA SER A 197 25.74 -11.88 4.71
C SER A 197 27.08 -11.45 4.12
N GLY A 198 27.19 -10.23 3.63
CA GLY A 198 28.46 -9.66 3.17
C GLY A 198 29.50 -9.55 4.28
N ARG A 199 29.07 -9.29 5.53
CA ARG A 199 29.95 -9.18 6.70
C ARG A 199 30.36 -10.53 7.30
N THR A 200 29.51 -11.58 7.21
CA THR A 200 29.72 -12.85 7.95
C THR A 200 30.07 -14.04 7.05
N GLY A 201 30.04 -13.90 5.73
CA GLY A 201 30.33 -14.99 4.79
C GLY A 201 29.30 -16.14 4.80
N ILE A 202 28.25 -16.09 5.64
CA ILE A 202 27.29 -17.16 5.82
C ILE A 202 26.22 -17.18 4.72
N SER A 203 26.00 -18.35 4.22
CA SER A 203 25.30 -18.75 2.99
C SER A 203 23.81 -18.47 2.85
N GLY A 204 23.43 -18.33 1.66
CA GLY A 204 22.30 -18.03 0.80
C GLY A 204 20.92 -18.68 1.03
N SER A 205 20.73 -19.73 1.84
CA SER A 205 19.45 -20.46 1.88
C SER A 205 18.24 -19.64 2.35
N TYR A 206 18.44 -18.78 3.34
CA TYR A 206 17.35 -17.95 3.87
C TYR A 206 16.91 -16.80 2.92
N ARG A 207 17.79 -16.39 1.99
CA ARG A 207 17.45 -15.34 0.99
C ARG A 207 16.40 -15.78 -0.02
N TRP A 208 16.39 -17.05 -0.42
CA TRP A 208 15.39 -17.58 -1.35
C TRP A 208 13.97 -17.47 -0.80
N ARG A 209 13.79 -17.75 0.48
CA ARG A 209 12.49 -17.60 1.14
C ARG A 209 11.98 -16.16 1.07
N LEU A 210 12.85 -15.16 1.26
CA LEU A 210 12.45 -13.76 1.16
C LEU A 210 12.14 -13.33 -0.27
N TRP A 211 12.84 -13.85 -1.29
CA TRP A 211 12.50 -13.58 -2.68
C TRP A 211 11.16 -14.21 -3.08
N ILE A 212 10.88 -15.42 -2.62
CA ILE A 212 9.57 -16.08 -2.80
C ILE A 212 8.49 -15.28 -2.05
N GLU A 213 8.75 -14.90 -0.79
CA GLU A 213 7.82 -14.09 0.02
C GLU A 213 7.52 -12.74 -0.64
N LEU A 214 8.54 -12.09 -1.23
CA LEU A 214 8.34 -10.86 -2.01
C LEU A 214 7.44 -11.11 -3.22
N GLY A 215 7.67 -12.21 -3.95
CA GLY A 215 6.84 -12.61 -5.08
C GLY A 215 5.39 -12.87 -4.69
N ILE A 216 5.16 -13.53 -3.54
CA ILE A 216 3.82 -13.76 -3.01
C ILE A 216 3.16 -12.43 -2.59
N ALA A 217 3.87 -11.59 -1.84
CA ALA A 217 3.34 -10.30 -1.39
C ALA A 217 2.93 -9.41 -2.58
N ILE A 218 3.81 -9.30 -3.59
CA ILE A 218 3.52 -8.52 -4.79
C ILE A 218 2.40 -9.18 -5.62
N GLY A 219 2.44 -10.49 -5.86
CA GLY A 219 1.45 -11.21 -6.66
C GLY A 219 0.04 -11.07 -6.07
N VAL A 220 -0.11 -11.24 -4.76
CA VAL A 220 -1.37 -10.98 -4.03
C VAL A 220 -1.81 -9.52 -4.20
N THR A 221 -0.88 -8.58 -4.09
CA THR A 221 -1.17 -7.15 -4.24
C THR A 221 -1.63 -6.81 -5.66
N VAL A 222 -1.00 -7.40 -6.68
CA VAL A 222 -1.37 -7.25 -8.09
C VAL A 222 -2.77 -7.80 -8.37
N LEU A 223 -3.11 -8.98 -7.83
CA LEU A 223 -4.44 -9.58 -7.96
C LEU A 223 -5.55 -8.78 -7.28
N LEU A 224 -5.20 -7.95 -6.28
CA LEU A 224 -6.13 -6.98 -5.68
C LEU A 224 -6.25 -5.72 -6.53
N ARG A 225 -5.12 -5.14 -6.95
CA ARG A 225 -5.05 -3.97 -7.84
C ARG A 225 -3.75 -3.97 -8.65
N GLN A 226 -3.86 -4.04 -9.96
CA GLN A 226 -2.72 -4.13 -10.86
C GLN A 226 -1.85 -2.86 -10.91
N VAL A 227 -2.32 -1.72 -10.42
CA VAL A 227 -1.58 -0.43 -10.47
C VAL A 227 -0.21 -0.50 -9.81
N ILE A 228 0.00 -1.39 -8.83
CA ILE A 228 1.31 -1.61 -8.18
C ILE A 228 2.39 -2.08 -9.16
N LEU A 229 2.01 -2.69 -10.29
CA LEU A 229 2.96 -3.12 -11.33
C LEU A 229 3.82 -1.95 -11.84
N LEU A 230 3.25 -0.73 -11.89
CA LEU A 230 3.95 0.48 -12.32
C LEU A 230 5.04 0.92 -11.34
N PHE A 231 4.96 0.49 -10.08
CA PHE A 231 5.98 0.74 -9.07
C PHE A 231 7.12 -0.30 -9.09
N LEU A 232 6.88 -1.50 -9.61
CA LEU A 232 7.86 -2.60 -9.54
C LEU A 232 9.22 -2.29 -10.16
N PRO A 233 9.34 -1.63 -11.33
CA PRO A 233 10.66 -1.28 -11.88
C PRO A 233 11.51 -0.47 -10.88
N PHE A 234 10.90 0.46 -10.17
CA PHE A 234 11.56 1.31 -9.18
C PHE A 234 11.96 0.52 -7.92
N LEU A 235 11.09 -0.39 -7.46
CA LEU A 235 11.38 -1.29 -6.35
C LEU A 235 12.58 -2.21 -6.68
N PHE A 236 12.60 -2.80 -7.88
CA PHE A 236 13.68 -3.68 -8.29
C PHE A 236 14.99 -2.92 -8.55
N LEU A 237 14.95 -1.71 -9.10
CA LEU A 237 16.12 -0.83 -9.23
C LEU A 237 16.67 -0.45 -7.85
N TRP A 238 15.81 -0.15 -6.88
CA TRP A 238 16.22 0.12 -5.51
C TRP A 238 16.85 -1.09 -4.84
N LEU A 239 16.27 -2.29 -4.99
CA LEU A 239 16.85 -3.56 -4.51
C LEU A 239 18.22 -3.81 -5.14
N TRP A 240 18.32 -3.71 -6.45
CA TRP A 240 19.57 -3.84 -7.20
C TRP A 240 20.64 -2.90 -6.70
N TRP A 241 20.32 -1.62 -6.55
CA TRP A 241 21.23 -0.58 -6.08
C TRP A 241 21.76 -0.88 -4.68
N ASN A 242 20.89 -1.26 -3.75
CA ASN A 242 21.27 -1.50 -2.37
C ASN A 242 22.03 -2.83 -2.18
N MET A 243 21.74 -3.81 -3.00
CA MET A 243 22.45 -5.09 -2.98
C MET A 243 23.81 -5.04 -3.70
N SER A 244 24.04 -4.01 -4.50
CA SER A 244 25.33 -3.82 -5.24
C SER A 244 26.34 -2.97 -4.48
N LYS A 245 25.94 -2.27 -3.40
CA LYS A 245 26.77 -1.29 -2.69
C LYS A 245 27.64 -1.85 -1.55
N ASP A 246 27.61 -3.13 -1.25
CA ASP A 246 28.35 -3.70 -0.10
C ASP A 246 29.82 -3.92 -0.45
N THR A 247 30.57 -2.81 -0.55
CA THR A 247 32.01 -2.75 -0.80
C THR A 247 32.78 -2.26 0.43
N SER A 248 32.41 -2.71 1.61
CA SER A 248 33.14 -2.34 2.86
C SER A 248 34.39 -3.17 3.12
N ILE A 249 34.85 -3.98 2.16
CA ILE A 249 36.11 -4.72 2.26
C ILE A 249 37.07 -4.22 1.18
N PRO A 250 38.09 -3.40 1.52
CA PRO A 250 38.97 -2.73 0.54
C PRO A 250 39.81 -3.66 -0.35
N ASN A 251 39.95 -4.95 -0.02
CA ASN A 251 40.90 -5.85 -0.69
C ASN A 251 40.36 -7.23 -1.08
N GLN A 252 39.05 -7.47 -1.12
CA GLN A 252 38.54 -8.73 -1.66
C GLN A 252 37.96 -8.55 -3.06
N SER A 253 38.70 -9.11 -3.96
CA SER A 253 38.52 -9.43 -5.38
C SER A 253 37.15 -9.15 -6.04
N TYR A 254 37.21 -8.63 -7.24
CA TYR A 254 36.13 -8.49 -8.25
C TYR A 254 35.17 -9.68 -8.34
N SER A 255 35.58 -10.87 -7.89
CA SER A 255 34.76 -12.09 -7.88
C SER A 255 33.55 -12.05 -6.93
N LEU A 256 33.66 -11.39 -5.76
CA LEU A 256 32.55 -11.29 -4.79
C LEU A 256 31.48 -10.32 -5.25
N LEU A 257 31.85 -9.18 -5.84
CA LEU A 257 30.91 -8.24 -6.46
C LEU A 257 30.11 -8.90 -7.61
N LYS A 258 30.78 -9.68 -8.44
CA LYS A 258 30.15 -10.44 -9.52
C LYS A 258 29.18 -11.49 -8.98
N ARG A 259 29.56 -12.23 -7.94
CA ARG A 259 28.70 -13.24 -7.28
C ARG A 259 27.48 -12.61 -6.61
N PHE A 260 27.62 -11.40 -6.04
CA PHE A 260 26.54 -10.68 -5.37
C PHE A 260 25.51 -10.14 -6.38
N ARG A 261 25.96 -9.58 -7.51
CA ARG A 261 25.09 -9.12 -8.60
C ARG A 261 24.28 -10.28 -9.21
N TRP A 262 24.89 -11.44 -9.42
CA TRP A 262 24.18 -12.64 -9.90
C TRP A 262 23.15 -13.17 -8.90
N SER A 263 23.42 -13.09 -7.62
CA SER A 263 22.46 -13.48 -6.58
C SER A 263 21.22 -12.59 -6.57
N ALA A 264 21.37 -11.26 -6.72
CA ALA A 264 20.26 -10.33 -6.83
C ALA A 264 19.44 -10.57 -8.10
N LEU A 265 20.10 -10.81 -9.23
CA LEU A 265 19.44 -11.11 -10.50
C LEU A 265 18.63 -12.41 -10.44
N ARG A 266 19.22 -13.48 -9.86
CA ARG A 266 18.49 -14.76 -9.65
C ARG A 266 17.28 -14.53 -8.73
N GLY A 267 17.43 -13.77 -7.66
CA GLY A 267 16.31 -13.43 -6.78
C GLY A 267 15.21 -12.66 -7.48
N PHE A 268 15.57 -11.72 -8.35
CA PHE A 268 14.62 -11.03 -9.23
C PHE A 268 13.80 -12.01 -10.08
N PHE A 269 14.46 -12.93 -10.78
CA PHE A 269 13.77 -13.93 -11.61
C PHE A 269 12.85 -14.84 -10.78
N VAL A 270 13.26 -15.23 -9.57
CA VAL A 270 12.40 -16.03 -8.67
C VAL A 270 11.16 -15.22 -8.27
N THR A 271 11.33 -13.96 -7.91
CA THR A 271 10.19 -13.08 -7.54
C THR A 271 9.23 -12.91 -8.72
N VAL A 272 9.76 -12.61 -9.92
CA VAL A 272 8.94 -12.48 -11.14
C VAL A 272 8.23 -13.80 -11.47
N PHE A 273 8.92 -14.93 -11.38
CA PHE A 273 8.32 -16.24 -11.61
C PHE A 273 7.15 -16.52 -10.65
N VAL A 274 7.32 -16.22 -9.36
CA VAL A 274 6.24 -16.39 -8.35
C VAL A 274 5.07 -15.46 -8.64
N ILE A 275 5.33 -14.21 -9.03
CA ILE A 275 4.27 -13.27 -9.44
C ILE A 275 3.50 -13.85 -10.64
N LEU A 276 4.22 -14.25 -11.68
CA LEU A 276 3.60 -14.83 -12.89
C LEU A 276 2.79 -16.08 -12.58
N LEU A 277 3.31 -16.96 -11.71
CA LEU A 277 2.59 -18.16 -11.28
C LEU A 277 1.26 -17.83 -10.59
N LEU A 278 1.23 -16.79 -9.76
CA LEU A 278 0.02 -16.37 -9.04
C LEU A 278 -1.01 -15.71 -9.97
N ILE A 279 -0.56 -14.92 -10.93
CA ILE A 279 -1.48 -14.23 -11.86
C ILE A 279 -1.89 -15.09 -13.06
N ALA A 280 -1.12 -16.13 -13.40
CA ALA A 280 -1.35 -16.97 -14.59
C ALA A 280 -2.79 -17.54 -14.67
N PRO A 281 -3.41 -18.05 -13.59
CA PRO A 281 -4.80 -18.54 -13.65
C PRO A 281 -5.76 -17.47 -14.13
N VAL A 282 -5.61 -16.22 -13.66
CA VAL A 282 -6.45 -15.09 -14.07
C VAL A 282 -6.16 -14.70 -15.51
N THR A 283 -4.88 -14.61 -15.90
CA THR A 283 -4.48 -14.30 -17.29
C THR A 283 -4.99 -15.32 -18.28
N ILE A 284 -4.92 -16.63 -17.93
CA ILE A 284 -5.45 -17.71 -18.77
C ILE A 284 -6.99 -17.64 -18.87
N HIS A 285 -7.66 -17.37 -17.75
CA HIS A 285 -9.11 -17.15 -17.73
C HIS A 285 -9.51 -16.01 -18.68
N ASN A 286 -8.85 -14.85 -18.56
CA ASN A 286 -9.08 -13.69 -19.41
C ASN A 286 -8.87 -14.00 -20.89
N LEU A 287 -7.77 -14.69 -21.22
CA LEU A 287 -7.46 -15.07 -22.60
C LEU A 287 -8.56 -15.94 -23.20
N ARG A 288 -9.13 -16.87 -22.41
CA ARG A 288 -10.25 -17.72 -22.85
C ARG A 288 -11.56 -16.96 -22.96
N ALA A 289 -11.82 -16.02 -22.04
CA ALA A 289 -13.06 -15.27 -21.98
C ALA A 289 -13.17 -14.18 -23.05
N PHE A 290 -12.06 -13.47 -23.31
CA PHE A 290 -12.05 -12.33 -24.24
C PHE A 290 -11.34 -12.62 -25.59
N HIS A 291 -10.69 -13.77 -25.75
CA HIS A 291 -9.84 -14.08 -26.91
C HIS A 291 -8.74 -13.03 -27.17
N THR A 292 -8.45 -12.23 -26.14
CA THR A 292 -7.51 -11.10 -26.14
C THR A 292 -6.65 -11.18 -24.88
N PHE A 293 -5.36 -10.84 -24.99
CA PHE A 293 -4.48 -10.85 -23.84
C PHE A 293 -4.83 -9.72 -22.88
N VAL A 294 -5.24 -10.09 -21.66
CA VAL A 294 -5.44 -9.20 -20.51
C VAL A 294 -4.66 -9.79 -19.34
N LEU A 295 -3.66 -9.07 -18.84
CA LEU A 295 -2.77 -9.58 -17.80
C LEU A 295 -3.54 -9.90 -16.50
N VAL A 296 -4.29 -8.93 -15.96
CA VAL A 296 -5.12 -9.09 -14.75
C VAL A 296 -6.48 -8.45 -14.95
N ASN A 297 -6.55 -7.13 -15.09
CA ASN A 297 -7.80 -6.36 -15.16
C ASN A 297 -7.90 -5.47 -16.40
N THR A 298 -9.13 -5.13 -16.79
CA THR A 298 -9.50 -4.26 -17.92
C THR A 298 -9.89 -2.86 -17.46
N ASN A 299 -9.30 -2.29 -16.44
CA ASN A 299 -9.71 -0.99 -15.89
C ASN A 299 -8.77 0.17 -16.21
N SER A 300 -7.61 -0.10 -16.79
CA SER A 300 -6.62 0.93 -17.07
C SER A 300 -7.03 1.87 -18.20
N GLY A 301 -7.61 1.33 -19.26
CA GLY A 301 -8.10 2.10 -20.40
C GLY A 301 -9.27 2.98 -20.01
N PHE A 302 -10.26 2.42 -19.31
CA PHE A 302 -11.40 3.20 -18.80
C PHE A 302 -10.93 4.36 -17.91
N ALA A 303 -10.08 4.07 -16.91
CA ALA A 303 -9.61 5.11 -15.98
C ALA A 303 -8.79 6.19 -16.69
N PHE A 304 -7.92 5.82 -17.63
CA PHE A 304 -7.08 6.76 -18.37
C PHE A 304 -7.90 7.62 -19.34
N PHE A 305 -8.85 7.01 -20.05
CA PHE A 305 -9.77 7.71 -20.96
C PHE A 305 -10.60 8.74 -20.21
N TRP A 306 -11.32 8.31 -19.18
CA TRP A 306 -12.19 9.21 -18.43
C TRP A 306 -11.36 10.28 -17.70
N GLY A 307 -10.26 9.90 -17.07
CA GLY A 307 -9.43 10.85 -16.36
C GLY A 307 -8.88 11.97 -17.26
N ASN A 308 -8.60 11.67 -18.54
CA ASN A 308 -8.03 12.64 -19.48
C ASN A 308 -9.04 13.17 -20.51
N HIS A 309 -10.35 12.88 -20.33
CA HIS A 309 -11.38 13.31 -21.24
C HIS A 309 -11.47 14.84 -21.35
N PRO A 310 -11.63 15.41 -22.57
CA PRO A 310 -11.73 16.86 -22.80
C PRO A 310 -12.82 17.56 -22.00
N ILE A 311 -13.83 16.84 -21.51
CA ILE A 311 -14.94 17.40 -20.72
C ILE A 311 -14.45 18.16 -19.47
N TYR A 312 -13.29 17.82 -18.95
CA TYR A 312 -12.72 18.49 -17.78
C TYR A 312 -11.99 19.82 -18.12
N GLY A 313 -11.74 20.08 -19.39
CA GLY A 313 -10.83 21.18 -19.75
C GLY A 313 -9.49 21.01 -19.06
N THR A 314 -9.09 22.00 -18.27
CA THR A 314 -7.82 22.01 -17.49
C THR A 314 -8.01 21.75 -16.00
N HIS A 315 -9.26 21.54 -15.54
CA HIS A 315 -9.58 21.34 -14.11
C HIS A 315 -10.33 20.04 -13.88
N PHE A 316 -9.73 19.14 -13.10
CA PHE A 316 -10.28 17.83 -12.80
C PHE A 316 -11.32 17.88 -11.67
N VAL A 317 -12.41 17.14 -11.83
CA VAL A 317 -13.40 16.86 -10.79
C VAL A 317 -13.42 15.36 -10.55
N GLY A 318 -13.31 14.92 -9.32
CA GLY A 318 -13.18 13.50 -8.98
C GLY A 318 -14.37 12.64 -9.42
N LEU A 319 -15.59 13.20 -9.36
CA LEU A 319 -16.83 12.59 -9.85
C LEU A 319 -17.63 13.64 -10.63
N LEU A 320 -18.16 13.26 -11.79
CA LEU A 320 -19.06 14.12 -12.55
C LEU A 320 -20.36 14.35 -11.77
N PRO A 321 -20.99 15.54 -11.90
CA PRO A 321 -22.14 15.94 -11.07
C PRO A 321 -23.33 14.98 -11.10
N THR A 322 -23.59 14.34 -12.24
CA THR A 322 -24.73 13.42 -12.46
C THR A 322 -24.35 11.94 -12.29
N GLY A 323 -23.10 11.65 -11.94
CA GLY A 323 -22.66 10.33 -11.49
C GLY A 323 -22.22 9.36 -12.58
N ALA A 324 -22.38 8.04 -12.32
CA ALA A 324 -21.81 6.99 -13.17
C ALA A 324 -22.41 6.93 -14.58
N GLN A 325 -23.65 7.37 -14.77
CA GLN A 325 -24.29 7.37 -16.08
C GLN A 325 -23.59 8.30 -17.08
N ASP A 326 -23.04 9.42 -16.61
CA ASP A 326 -22.34 10.35 -17.48
C ASP A 326 -21.02 9.76 -17.99
N TYR A 327 -20.33 9.00 -17.18
CA TYR A 327 -19.10 8.31 -17.62
C TYR A 327 -19.37 7.30 -18.74
N TYR A 328 -20.50 6.57 -18.68
CA TYR A 328 -20.90 5.67 -19.74
C TYR A 328 -21.22 6.45 -21.04
N ASN A 329 -21.91 7.58 -20.94
CA ASN A 329 -22.28 8.41 -22.08
C ASN A 329 -21.08 9.07 -22.79
N LEU A 330 -19.93 9.18 -22.12
CA LEU A 330 -18.69 9.65 -22.73
C LEU A 330 -18.02 8.62 -23.64
N ILE A 331 -18.40 7.34 -23.53
CA ILE A 331 -17.83 6.28 -24.36
C ILE A 331 -18.37 6.46 -25.81
N PRO A 332 -17.48 6.55 -26.82
CA PRO A 332 -17.91 6.66 -28.21
C PRO A 332 -18.81 5.47 -28.60
N LYS A 333 -19.95 5.76 -29.20
CA LYS A 333 -20.97 4.74 -29.55
C LYS A 333 -20.42 3.64 -30.45
N GLU A 334 -19.48 3.97 -31.33
CA GLU A 334 -18.80 3.05 -32.23
C GLU A 334 -17.93 2.00 -31.51
N LEU A 335 -17.52 2.28 -30.27
CA LEU A 335 -16.73 1.36 -29.46
C LEU A 335 -17.59 0.43 -28.59
N LEU A 336 -18.84 0.77 -28.35
CA LEU A 336 -19.75 -0.04 -27.51
C LEU A 336 -19.97 -1.48 -28.01
N PRO A 337 -19.88 -1.82 -29.32
CA PRO A 337 -19.99 -3.20 -29.79
C PRO A 337 -18.79 -4.09 -29.39
N LEU A 338 -17.65 -3.53 -29.04
CA LEU A 338 -16.44 -4.27 -28.65
C LEU A 338 -16.68 -5.06 -27.34
N ASN A 339 -15.96 -6.17 -27.14
CA ASN A 339 -15.92 -6.82 -25.84
C ASN A 339 -15.15 -5.96 -24.82
N GLU A 340 -15.28 -6.26 -23.52
CA GLU A 340 -14.69 -5.42 -22.45
C GLU A 340 -13.17 -5.21 -22.59
N ALA A 341 -12.43 -6.23 -23.02
CA ALA A 341 -10.98 -6.14 -23.17
C ALA A 341 -10.55 -5.29 -24.38
N GLU A 342 -11.26 -5.44 -25.49
CA GLU A 342 -11.05 -4.63 -26.70
C GLU A 342 -11.45 -3.17 -26.44
N LEU A 343 -12.57 -2.96 -25.74
CA LEU A 343 -13.06 -1.65 -25.35
C LEU A 343 -12.04 -0.95 -24.42
N ASP A 344 -11.53 -1.60 -23.38
CA ASP A 344 -10.51 -1.03 -22.50
C ASP A 344 -9.26 -0.59 -23.28
N ARG A 345 -8.79 -1.41 -24.23
CA ARG A 345 -7.66 -1.07 -25.10
C ARG A 345 -7.96 0.10 -26.03
N ALA A 346 -9.16 0.13 -26.65
CA ALA A 346 -9.57 1.22 -27.53
C ALA A 346 -9.69 2.54 -26.75
N LEU A 347 -10.26 2.49 -25.55
CA LEU A 347 -10.35 3.65 -24.65
C LEU A 347 -8.97 4.14 -24.19
N LEU A 348 -8.02 3.23 -23.91
CA LEU A 348 -6.64 3.62 -23.59
C LEU A 348 -6.03 4.41 -24.76
N ASN A 349 -6.17 3.91 -25.99
CA ASN A 349 -5.65 4.58 -27.18
C ASN A 349 -6.32 5.95 -27.38
N LYS A 350 -7.62 6.04 -27.14
CA LYS A 350 -8.35 7.32 -27.22
C LYS A 350 -7.90 8.30 -26.15
N GLY A 351 -7.68 7.83 -24.91
CA GLY A 351 -7.14 8.65 -23.84
C GLY A 351 -5.72 9.14 -24.13
N LEU A 352 -4.87 8.31 -24.73
CA LEU A 352 -3.54 8.72 -25.21
C LEU A 352 -3.63 9.78 -26.32
N GLN A 353 -4.58 9.62 -27.26
CA GLN A 353 -4.86 10.60 -28.29
C GLN A 353 -5.17 11.97 -27.67
N PHE A 354 -6.03 12.04 -26.65
CA PHE A 354 -6.32 13.29 -25.93
C PHE A 354 -5.09 13.97 -25.33
N VAL A 355 -4.11 13.18 -24.88
CA VAL A 355 -2.84 13.70 -24.35
C VAL A 355 -1.96 14.25 -25.47
N PHE A 356 -1.86 13.57 -26.60
CA PHE A 356 -1.05 14.00 -27.74
C PHE A 356 -1.65 15.19 -28.51
N ASP A 357 -2.98 15.25 -28.57
CA ASP A 357 -3.68 16.36 -29.26
C ASP A 357 -3.53 17.68 -28.50
N ASP A 358 -3.45 17.64 -27.14
CA ASP A 358 -3.24 18.83 -26.29
C ASP A 358 -2.40 18.51 -25.05
N PRO A 359 -1.07 18.43 -25.17
CA PRO A 359 -0.18 18.13 -24.06
C PRO A 359 -0.22 19.18 -22.93
N MET A 360 -0.47 20.46 -23.25
CA MET A 360 -0.55 21.51 -22.25
C MET A 360 -1.79 21.33 -21.36
N ARG A 361 -2.94 21.04 -21.97
CA ARG A 361 -4.16 20.68 -21.22
C ARG A 361 -3.91 19.50 -20.31
N PHE A 362 -3.25 18.43 -20.80
CA PHE A 362 -2.92 17.27 -19.98
C PHE A 362 -2.07 17.62 -18.76
N VAL A 363 -1.05 18.48 -18.93
CA VAL A 363 -0.20 18.93 -17.80
C VAL A 363 -1.03 19.71 -16.80
N LEU A 364 -1.82 20.69 -17.22
CA LEU A 364 -2.66 21.51 -16.35
C LEU A 364 -3.71 20.66 -15.63
N LEU A 365 -4.36 19.74 -16.36
CA LEU A 365 -5.32 18.80 -15.80
C LEU A 365 -4.68 17.86 -14.77
N SER A 366 -3.46 17.38 -15.03
CA SER A 366 -2.70 16.55 -14.09
C SER A 366 -2.31 17.32 -12.82
N LEU A 367 -1.93 18.58 -12.93
CA LEU A 367 -1.65 19.45 -11.80
C LEU A 367 -2.92 19.72 -10.98
N SER A 368 -4.06 19.96 -11.63
CA SER A 368 -5.34 20.21 -10.94
C SER A 368 -5.80 18.98 -10.11
N ARG A 369 -5.44 17.75 -10.52
CA ARG A 369 -5.73 16.54 -9.74
C ARG A 369 -5.06 16.52 -8.37
N THR A 370 -3.99 17.30 -8.16
CA THR A 370 -3.35 17.45 -6.85
C THR A 370 -4.33 17.97 -5.81
N GLU A 371 -5.23 18.88 -6.19
CA GLU A 371 -6.27 19.40 -5.32
C GLU A 371 -7.21 18.30 -4.84
N GLU A 372 -7.75 17.48 -5.74
CA GLU A 372 -8.66 16.39 -5.39
C GLU A 372 -7.94 15.24 -4.64
N PHE A 373 -6.71 14.91 -5.04
CA PHE A 373 -5.93 13.84 -4.42
C PHE A 373 -5.52 14.17 -2.98
N PHE A 374 -5.09 15.40 -2.69
CA PHE A 374 -4.67 15.86 -1.37
C PHE A 374 -5.74 16.69 -0.64
N LYS A 375 -6.98 16.63 -1.07
CA LYS A 375 -8.09 17.35 -0.46
C LYS A 375 -8.20 17.05 1.04
N PHE A 376 -8.07 18.07 1.87
CA PHE A 376 -8.15 17.99 3.34
C PHE A 376 -9.21 18.89 3.94
N TRP A 377 -9.80 19.80 3.17
CA TRP A 377 -10.85 20.72 3.59
C TRP A 377 -12.24 20.11 3.40
N PRO A 378 -13.24 20.55 4.17
CA PRO A 378 -14.62 20.12 4.00
C PRO A 378 -15.21 20.61 2.68
N SER A 379 -16.14 19.85 2.12
CA SER A 379 -16.86 20.20 0.89
C SER A 379 -18.36 20.13 1.14
N PRO A 380 -19.16 21.13 0.71
CA PRO A 380 -20.61 21.11 0.85
C PRO A 380 -21.29 19.93 0.12
N GLN A 381 -20.66 19.44 -0.96
CA GLN A 381 -21.15 18.30 -1.75
C GLN A 381 -20.83 16.95 -1.11
N SER A 382 -20.01 16.91 -0.07
CA SER A 382 -19.65 15.68 0.64
C SER A 382 -20.54 15.46 1.84
N SER A 383 -20.83 14.19 2.18
CA SER A 383 -21.52 13.84 3.41
C SER A 383 -20.73 14.28 4.67
N LEU A 384 -21.43 14.43 5.79
CA LEU A 384 -20.80 14.77 7.07
C LEU A 384 -19.70 13.77 7.45
N ILE A 385 -19.94 12.46 7.27
CA ILE A 385 -18.96 11.40 7.55
C ILE A 385 -17.73 11.57 6.69
N SER A 386 -17.88 11.86 5.38
CA SER A 386 -16.79 12.09 4.47
C SER A 386 -15.95 13.31 4.89
N ASN A 387 -16.60 14.41 5.28
CA ASN A 387 -15.92 15.61 5.75
C ASN A 387 -15.17 15.37 7.08
N ILE A 388 -15.80 14.69 8.06
CA ILE A 388 -15.15 14.32 9.33
C ILE A 388 -13.94 13.42 9.06
N SER A 389 -14.08 12.41 8.21
CA SER A 389 -12.97 11.51 7.86
C SER A 389 -11.82 12.26 7.22
N ARG A 390 -12.10 13.20 6.32
CA ARG A 390 -11.11 14.00 5.60
C ARG A 390 -10.35 14.95 6.51
N VAL A 391 -11.08 15.78 7.27
CA VAL A 391 -10.47 16.78 8.17
C VAL A 391 -9.88 16.10 9.41
N GLY A 392 -10.63 15.21 10.06
CA GLY A 392 -10.27 14.58 11.34
C GLY A 392 -9.16 13.53 11.23
N SER A 393 -8.86 13.00 10.03
CA SER A 393 -7.70 12.13 9.85
C SER A 393 -6.62 12.78 9.00
N PHE A 394 -6.82 12.92 7.70
CA PHE A 394 -5.78 13.45 6.83
C PHE A 394 -5.45 14.91 7.13
N GLY A 395 -6.46 15.78 7.28
CA GLY A 395 -6.26 17.22 7.52
C GLY A 395 -5.46 17.49 8.80
N VAL A 396 -5.83 16.84 9.90
CA VAL A 396 -5.14 16.99 11.20
C VAL A 396 -3.72 16.45 11.16
N LEU A 397 -3.48 15.36 10.43
CA LEU A 397 -2.17 14.72 10.39
C LEU A 397 -1.25 15.25 9.29
N LEU A 398 -1.78 15.97 8.30
CA LEU A 398 -1.01 16.53 7.19
C LEU A 398 0.18 17.40 7.63
N PRO A 399 0.06 18.32 8.59
CA PRO A 399 1.21 19.11 9.06
C PRO A 399 2.34 18.22 9.61
N PHE A 400 1.99 17.14 10.33
CA PHE A 400 2.96 16.21 10.88
C PHE A 400 3.59 15.31 9.81
N MET A 401 2.81 14.93 8.78
CA MET A 401 3.32 14.20 7.61
C MET A 401 4.37 15.06 6.88
N LEU A 402 4.03 16.31 6.56
CA LEU A 402 4.93 17.25 5.88
C LEU A 402 6.19 17.56 6.72
N TYR A 403 6.00 17.79 8.03
CA TYR A 403 7.11 18.02 8.92
C TYR A 403 8.04 16.79 9.03
N GLY A 404 7.46 15.59 9.17
CA GLY A 404 8.21 14.33 9.22
C GLY A 404 8.97 14.06 7.91
N LEU A 405 8.35 14.29 6.76
CA LEU A 405 9.04 14.28 5.47
C LEU A 405 10.22 15.26 5.50
N TRP A 406 10.00 16.53 5.80
CA TRP A 406 11.03 17.57 5.77
C TRP A 406 12.23 17.23 6.66
N ILE A 407 12.01 16.81 7.91
CA ILE A 407 13.13 16.47 8.81
C ILE A 407 13.85 15.18 8.40
N SER A 408 13.16 14.22 7.78
CA SER A 408 13.76 12.96 7.32
C SER A 408 14.69 13.16 6.12
N VAL A 409 14.50 14.21 5.30
CA VAL A 409 15.44 14.58 4.22
C VAL A 409 16.85 14.81 4.80
N LYS A 410 16.96 15.43 5.99
CA LYS A 410 18.25 15.66 6.65
C LYS A 410 18.98 14.35 6.99
N LEU A 411 18.24 13.26 7.24
CA LEU A 411 18.84 11.94 7.50
C LEU A 411 19.44 11.33 6.24
N ILE A 412 18.89 11.67 5.05
CA ILE A 412 19.42 11.20 3.77
C ILE A 412 20.81 11.79 3.49
N TRP A 413 21.04 13.03 3.89
CA TRP A 413 22.28 13.78 3.59
C TRP A 413 23.37 13.62 4.66
N LYS A 414 23.06 13.11 5.87
CA LYS A 414 24.06 12.94 6.93
C LYS A 414 24.91 11.68 6.70
N PRO A 415 26.25 11.76 6.63
CA PRO A 415 27.13 10.60 6.39
C PRO A 415 27.01 9.50 7.44
N LYS A 416 26.74 9.87 8.71
CA LYS A 416 26.67 8.98 9.86
C LYS A 416 25.43 8.06 9.89
N ASN A 417 24.37 8.36 9.12
CA ASN A 417 23.09 7.63 9.09
C ASN A 417 22.92 6.75 7.85
N SER A 418 24.00 6.21 7.29
CA SER A 418 23.97 5.40 6.07
C SER A 418 23.09 4.12 6.18
N GLU A 419 22.83 3.63 7.41
CA GLU A 419 22.07 2.39 7.59
C GLU A 419 20.59 2.51 7.20
N HIS A 420 19.92 3.61 7.54
CA HIS A 420 18.49 3.80 7.27
C HIS A 420 18.20 4.68 6.05
N ARG A 421 19.24 5.24 5.42
CA ARG A 421 19.11 6.11 4.23
C ARG A 421 18.38 5.41 3.09
N SER A 422 18.71 4.16 2.86
CA SER A 422 18.13 3.39 1.75
C SER A 422 16.64 3.13 1.96
N GLU A 423 16.24 2.82 3.19
CA GLU A 423 14.85 2.56 3.55
C GLU A 423 14.00 3.83 3.38
N ILE A 424 14.50 4.97 3.84
CA ILE A 424 13.83 6.28 3.66
C ILE A 424 13.64 6.58 2.16
N ILE A 425 14.67 6.34 1.33
CA ILE A 425 14.59 6.57 -0.13
C ILE A 425 13.49 5.70 -0.75
N LEU A 426 13.33 4.43 -0.36
CA LEU A 426 12.26 3.59 -0.90
C LEU A 426 10.87 4.12 -0.55
N LEU A 427 10.68 4.59 0.69
CA LEU A 427 9.40 5.20 1.09
C LEU A 427 9.10 6.46 0.28
N TYR A 428 10.09 7.32 0.02
CA TYR A 428 9.92 8.48 -0.85
C TYR A 428 9.61 8.08 -2.29
N LEU A 429 10.33 7.10 -2.84
CA LEU A 429 10.07 6.58 -4.19
C LEU A 429 8.63 6.07 -4.31
N PHE A 430 8.15 5.33 -3.31
CA PHE A 430 6.76 4.86 -3.30
C PHE A 430 5.78 6.03 -3.29
N ILE A 431 5.94 7.00 -2.38
CA ILE A 431 5.07 8.18 -2.29
C ILE A 431 5.05 8.93 -3.63
N CYS A 432 6.22 9.24 -4.19
CA CYS A 432 6.33 10.02 -5.42
C CYS A 432 5.72 9.29 -6.63
N ILE A 433 6.15 8.04 -6.87
CA ILE A 433 5.71 7.29 -8.05
C ILE A 433 4.22 6.96 -7.97
N TYR A 434 3.74 6.48 -6.81
CA TYR A 434 2.34 6.12 -6.66
C TYR A 434 1.43 7.34 -6.78
N THR A 435 1.80 8.47 -6.21
CA THR A 435 1.10 9.76 -6.38
C THR A 435 1.09 10.18 -7.84
N THR A 436 2.25 10.16 -8.52
CA THR A 436 2.36 10.56 -9.93
C THR A 436 1.44 9.73 -10.82
N ILE A 437 1.38 8.40 -10.63
CA ILE A 437 0.49 7.51 -11.39
C ILE A 437 -0.96 8.00 -11.31
N HIS A 438 -1.44 8.37 -10.14
CA HIS A 438 -2.80 8.84 -9.96
C HIS A 438 -3.02 10.28 -10.46
N LEU A 439 -2.02 11.15 -10.36
CA LEU A 439 -2.11 12.51 -10.91
C LEU A 439 -2.17 12.53 -12.43
N ILE A 440 -1.51 11.60 -13.13
CA ILE A 440 -1.55 11.52 -14.60
C ILE A 440 -2.73 10.71 -15.15
N SER A 441 -3.45 9.96 -14.29
CA SER A 441 -4.58 9.11 -14.71
C SER A 441 -5.90 9.55 -14.07
N TRP A 442 -6.24 9.02 -12.91
CA TRP A 442 -7.47 9.30 -12.18
C TRP A 442 -7.20 9.47 -10.70
N ALA A 443 -7.57 10.62 -10.14
CA ALA A 443 -7.36 10.96 -8.75
C ALA A 443 -8.67 10.91 -7.95
N LEU A 444 -8.68 10.07 -6.90
CA LEU A 444 -9.72 10.04 -5.87
C LEU A 444 -9.05 9.98 -4.50
N ILE A 445 -9.73 10.50 -3.47
CA ILE A 445 -9.26 10.46 -2.08
C ILE A 445 -8.90 9.02 -1.65
N ARG A 446 -9.72 8.02 -2.03
CA ARG A 446 -9.45 6.61 -1.70
C ARG A 446 -8.18 6.05 -2.32
N TYR A 447 -7.76 6.57 -3.47
CA TYR A 447 -6.51 6.12 -4.14
C TYR A 447 -5.25 6.67 -3.47
N ARG A 448 -5.37 7.69 -2.62
CA ARG A 448 -4.29 8.18 -1.77
C ARG A 448 -4.01 7.28 -0.57
N LEU A 449 -4.95 6.45 -0.13
CA LEU A 449 -4.84 5.68 1.11
C LEU A 449 -3.56 4.82 1.22
N PRO A 450 -3.04 4.19 0.15
CA PRO A 450 -1.74 3.54 0.19
C PRO A 450 -0.58 4.50 0.49
N VAL A 451 -0.66 5.73 -0.04
CA VAL A 451 0.31 6.80 0.24
C VAL A 451 0.16 7.27 1.69
N ASP A 452 -1.08 7.45 2.18
CA ASP A 452 -1.36 7.84 3.57
C ASP A 452 -0.76 6.82 4.55
N ALA A 453 -0.84 5.51 4.26
CA ALA A 453 -0.26 4.46 5.11
C ALA A 453 1.26 4.62 5.30
N VAL A 454 1.96 5.09 4.27
CA VAL A 454 3.38 5.40 4.34
C VAL A 454 3.63 6.78 4.96
N LEU A 455 2.84 7.78 4.63
CA LEU A 455 2.95 9.14 5.20
C LEU A 455 2.74 9.16 6.71
N LEU A 456 1.90 8.28 7.27
CA LEU A 456 1.71 8.16 8.71
C LEU A 456 2.98 7.73 9.45
N ILE A 457 3.89 7.00 8.80
CA ILE A 457 5.19 6.66 9.37
C ILE A 457 6.05 7.91 9.52
N PHE A 458 6.02 8.81 8.54
CA PHE A 458 6.68 10.12 8.64
C PHE A 458 5.99 11.03 9.65
N ALA A 459 4.65 11.02 9.71
CA ALA A 459 3.91 11.77 10.74
C ALA A 459 4.31 11.33 12.15
N ALA A 460 4.44 10.01 12.38
CA ALA A 460 4.91 9.47 13.65
C ALA A 460 6.32 9.96 13.98
N TYR A 461 7.23 9.98 13.01
CA TYR A 461 8.57 10.51 13.19
C TYR A 461 8.55 12.02 13.53
N GLY A 462 7.74 12.81 12.82
CA GLY A 462 7.55 14.23 13.09
C GLY A 462 6.99 14.49 14.48
N LEU A 463 5.98 13.74 14.92
CA LEU A 463 5.41 13.85 16.26
C LEU A 463 6.44 13.56 17.36
N ILE A 464 7.28 12.55 17.17
CA ILE A 464 8.33 12.21 18.13
C ILE A 464 9.40 13.32 18.20
N ASP A 465 9.81 13.88 17.06
CA ASP A 465 10.77 15.00 17.03
C ASP A 465 10.21 16.24 17.74
N LEU A 466 8.96 16.59 17.48
CA LEU A 466 8.27 17.69 18.16
C LEU A 466 8.11 17.43 19.66
N GLY A 467 7.74 16.20 20.04
CA GLY A 467 7.63 15.81 21.44
C GLY A 467 8.93 15.97 22.21
N LYS A 468 10.08 15.68 21.59
CA LYS A 468 11.41 15.89 22.20
C LYS A 468 11.77 17.37 22.45
N ARG A 469 11.16 18.29 21.72
CA ARG A 469 11.33 19.73 21.89
C ARG A 469 10.52 20.28 23.06
N ILE A 470 9.46 19.58 23.48
CA ILE A 470 8.63 19.93 24.63
C ILE A 470 9.32 19.39 25.89
N GLN A 471 9.75 20.29 26.80
CA GLN A 471 10.54 19.96 27.97
C GLN A 471 9.93 18.86 28.85
N PHE A 472 8.60 18.87 29.04
CA PHE A 472 7.86 17.87 29.81
C PHE A 472 7.89 16.48 29.14
N LEU A 473 7.72 16.40 27.79
CA LEU A 473 7.69 15.15 27.04
C LEU A 473 9.08 14.56 26.82
N ARG A 474 10.13 15.40 26.78
CA ARG A 474 11.53 14.98 26.61
C ARG A 474 11.96 13.93 27.62
N LYS A 475 11.41 13.97 28.84
CA LYS A 475 11.71 13.01 29.92
C LYS A 475 11.27 11.57 29.59
N TYR A 476 10.26 11.40 28.75
CA TYR A 476 9.66 10.09 28.41
C TYR A 476 10.07 9.57 27.03
N LEU A 477 10.81 10.37 26.26
CA LEU A 477 11.21 10.02 24.90
C LEU A 477 12.71 9.68 24.85
N PRO A 478 13.12 8.59 24.16
CA PRO A 478 14.51 8.18 24.09
C PRO A 478 15.38 9.24 23.42
N SER A 479 16.56 9.50 23.99
CA SER A 479 17.62 10.27 23.32
C SER A 479 18.27 9.40 22.24
N TYR A 480 18.26 9.85 21.00
CA TYR A 480 19.01 9.24 19.90
C TYR A 480 20.34 9.97 19.67
#